data_d85b8f01bdc1caf9790e22442a38a730
#
_entry.id   d85b8f01bdc1caf9790e22442a38a730
#
_cell.length_a   1.000
_cell.length_b   1.000
_cell.length_c   1.000
_cell.angle_alpha   90.00
_cell.angle_beta   90.00
_cell.angle_gamma   90.00
#
_symmetry.space_group_name_H-M   'P 1'
#
loop_
_entity.id
_entity.type
_entity.pdbx_description
1 polymer ?
#
loop_
_entity_poly.entity_id
_entity_poly.type
_entity_poly.pdbx_seq_one_letter_code
_entity_poly.pdbx_strand_id
1 'polypeptide(L)'
;MKKQGFQQPAFSPCGIKDVVFGRDVKIIEPCNLYGCEIGDRCFIGPFTEIQSGVKIGSDCRIQSHSFICSGVTIERGSFIAHGVCFTNDKFVTGKPSPDPDDWDETWIGEDVSIGSGATILPVRIHSGCVIGAGSVVTKDLTSPGIYAGNPARLLRKL
;
A
#
# COMPACT_ATOMS: atom_id res chain seq x y z
N MET A 1 -42.68 27.19 -1.84
CA MET A 1 -41.57 26.20 -1.82
C MET A 1 -40.29 26.93 -1.43
N LYS A 2 -39.76 26.70 -0.22
CA LYS A 2 -38.44 27.24 0.18
C LYS A 2 -37.40 26.51 -0.65
N LYS A 3 -36.58 27.20 -1.46
CA LYS A 3 -35.43 26.63 -2.13
C LYS A 3 -34.47 26.11 -1.03
N GLN A 4 -34.30 24.81 -0.91
CA GLN A 4 -33.24 24.23 -0.11
C GLN A 4 -31.91 24.76 -0.68
N GLY A 5 -31.22 25.62 0.09
CA GLY A 5 -29.92 26.12 -0.32
C GLY A 5 -28.93 24.94 -0.39
N PHE A 6 -28.30 24.77 -1.52
CA PHE A 6 -27.18 23.81 -1.65
C PHE A 6 -26.05 24.29 -0.73
N GLN A 7 -25.65 23.44 0.20
CA GLN A 7 -24.48 23.70 1.02
C GLN A 7 -23.23 23.47 0.17
N GLN A 8 -22.29 24.40 0.21
CA GLN A 8 -21.00 24.21 -0.47
C GLN A 8 -20.25 23.04 0.17
N PRO A 9 -19.65 22.15 -0.64
CA PRO A 9 -18.85 21.05 -0.12
C PRO A 9 -17.58 21.58 0.57
N ALA A 10 -17.11 20.87 1.59
CA ALA A 10 -15.79 21.09 2.13
C ALA A 10 -14.74 20.48 1.18
N PHE A 11 -13.70 21.25 0.87
CA PHE A 11 -12.57 20.80 0.07
C PHE A 11 -11.35 20.60 0.96
N SER A 12 -10.68 19.44 0.82
CA SER A 12 -9.35 19.21 1.36
C SER A 12 -8.38 19.07 0.20
N PRO A 13 -7.24 19.79 0.19
CA PRO A 13 -6.27 19.67 -0.88
C PRO A 13 -5.66 18.27 -0.87
N CYS A 14 -5.51 17.68 -2.06
CA CYS A 14 -4.70 16.50 -2.30
C CYS A 14 -3.24 16.92 -2.52
N GLY A 15 -2.28 16.12 -2.08
CA GLY A 15 -0.86 16.43 -2.28
C GLY A 15 0.04 15.80 -1.22
N ILE A 16 1.17 16.44 -0.96
CA ILE A 16 2.17 15.96 0.00
C ILE A 16 2.02 16.76 1.31
N LYS A 17 1.73 16.06 2.42
CA LYS A 17 1.51 16.67 3.71
C LYS A 17 2.07 15.82 4.86
N ASP A 18 2.87 16.44 5.74
CA ASP A 18 3.40 15.80 6.95
C ASP A 18 4.15 14.48 6.65
N VAL A 19 4.95 14.44 5.58
CA VAL A 19 5.73 13.28 5.15
C VAL A 19 7.19 13.44 5.55
N VAL A 20 7.78 12.39 6.14
CA VAL A 20 9.21 12.32 6.43
C VAL A 20 9.91 11.60 5.28
N PHE A 21 10.84 12.28 4.62
CA PHE A 21 11.62 11.74 3.51
C PHE A 21 13.07 11.48 3.91
N GLY A 22 13.59 10.35 3.45
CA GLY A 22 15.02 10.10 3.37
C GLY A 22 15.70 10.89 2.23
N ARG A 23 16.93 10.55 1.92
CA ARG A 23 17.71 11.19 0.87
C ARG A 23 17.36 10.64 -0.51
N ASP A 24 17.48 11.48 -1.54
CA ASP A 24 17.38 11.11 -2.96
C ASP A 24 16.04 10.42 -3.34
N VAL A 25 14.95 10.77 -2.66
CA VAL A 25 13.61 10.28 -2.99
C VAL A 25 13.11 10.99 -4.24
N LYS A 26 12.62 10.20 -5.22
CA LYS A 26 12.03 10.71 -6.46
C LYS A 26 10.53 10.49 -6.47
N ILE A 27 9.76 11.56 -6.58
CA ILE A 27 8.29 11.52 -6.68
C ILE A 27 7.87 12.07 -8.03
N ILE A 28 6.94 11.39 -8.68
CA ILE A 28 6.29 11.85 -9.91
C ILE A 28 4.86 12.26 -9.56
N GLU A 29 4.58 13.54 -9.63
CA GLU A 29 3.23 14.09 -9.35
C GLU A 29 2.23 13.78 -10.48
N PRO A 30 0.92 13.83 -10.19
CA PRO A 30 0.32 14.09 -8.89
C PRO A 30 0.30 12.85 -7.98
N CYS A 31 0.53 13.04 -6.68
CA CYS A 31 0.45 12.00 -5.64
C CYS A 31 -0.32 12.54 -4.43
N ASN A 32 -0.87 11.64 -3.62
CA ASN A 32 -1.48 11.96 -2.33
C ASN A 32 -0.73 11.21 -1.21
N LEU A 33 0.24 11.89 -0.58
CA LEU A 33 1.10 11.31 0.45
C LEU A 33 0.90 12.09 1.75
N TYR A 34 0.52 11.42 2.84
CA TYR A 34 0.32 12.15 4.10
C TYR A 34 0.66 11.31 5.33
N GLY A 35 1.33 11.96 6.30
CA GLY A 35 1.63 11.37 7.61
C GLY A 35 2.45 10.09 7.56
N CYS A 36 3.25 9.87 6.52
CA CYS A 36 4.01 8.65 6.28
C CYS A 36 5.53 8.90 6.31
N GLU A 37 6.30 7.81 6.37
CA GLU A 37 7.76 7.83 6.33
C GLU A 37 8.26 7.09 5.08
N ILE A 38 9.16 7.71 4.31
CA ILE A 38 9.72 7.15 3.07
C ILE A 38 11.24 7.21 3.16
N GLY A 39 11.90 6.06 3.12
CA GLY A 39 13.35 5.91 3.22
C GLY A 39 14.13 6.45 2.03
N ASP A 40 15.45 6.32 2.11
CA ASP A 40 16.39 6.83 1.09
C ASP A 40 16.17 6.19 -0.29
N ARG A 41 16.42 6.94 -1.37
CA ARG A 41 16.47 6.49 -2.77
C ARG A 41 15.20 5.80 -3.28
N CYS A 42 14.07 6.07 -2.65
CA CYS A 42 12.78 5.55 -3.09
C CYS A 42 12.28 6.26 -4.35
N PHE A 43 11.48 5.53 -5.12
CA PHE A 43 10.74 6.06 -6.26
C PHE A 43 9.23 5.92 -6.02
N ILE A 44 8.49 7.02 -6.17
CA ILE A 44 7.03 7.04 -6.07
C ILE A 44 6.45 7.51 -7.41
N GLY A 45 5.71 6.63 -8.05
CA GLY A 45 5.04 6.90 -9.32
C GLY A 45 3.79 7.77 -9.17
N PRO A 46 3.30 8.36 -10.28
CA PRO A 46 2.16 9.27 -10.26
C PRO A 46 0.86 8.57 -9.85
N PHE A 47 -0.08 9.35 -9.32
CA PHE A 47 -1.40 8.88 -8.85
C PHE A 47 -1.32 7.84 -7.73
N THR A 48 -0.21 7.78 -7.01
CA THR A 48 -0.05 6.94 -5.82
C THR A 48 -0.67 7.65 -4.62
N GLU A 49 -1.38 6.88 -3.79
CA GLU A 49 -1.80 7.33 -2.46
C GLU A 49 -1.09 6.51 -1.38
N ILE A 50 -0.48 7.22 -0.40
CA ILE A 50 0.16 6.61 0.78
C ILE A 50 -0.36 7.33 2.02
N GLN A 51 -1.02 6.56 2.89
CA GLN A 51 -1.73 7.08 4.04
C GLN A 51 -0.86 7.21 5.29
N SER A 52 -1.45 7.84 6.30
CA SER A 52 -0.79 8.09 7.58
C SER A 52 -0.34 6.81 8.28
N GLY A 53 0.84 6.87 8.92
CA GLY A 53 1.43 5.74 9.65
C GLY A 53 2.12 4.69 8.77
N VAL A 54 2.08 4.83 7.43
CA VAL A 54 2.82 3.93 6.53
C VAL A 54 4.32 4.18 6.66
N LYS A 55 5.10 3.09 6.66
CA LYS A 55 6.56 3.13 6.65
C LYS A 55 7.11 2.39 5.44
N ILE A 56 7.92 3.09 4.65
CA ILE A 56 8.57 2.53 3.45
C ILE A 56 10.09 2.61 3.66
N GLY A 57 10.74 1.46 3.65
CA GLY A 57 12.18 1.31 3.74
C GLY A 57 12.91 1.90 2.53
N SER A 58 14.22 1.99 2.62
CA SER A 58 15.06 2.54 1.54
C SER A 58 15.04 1.68 0.28
N ASP A 59 15.37 2.27 -0.87
CA ASP A 59 15.53 1.60 -2.16
C ASP A 59 14.23 0.97 -2.72
N CYS A 60 13.07 1.34 -2.17
CA CYS A 60 11.78 0.85 -2.65
C CYS A 60 11.32 1.59 -3.91
N ARG A 61 10.56 0.87 -4.74
CA ARG A 61 9.92 1.43 -5.93
C ARG A 61 8.43 1.18 -5.90
N ILE A 62 7.66 2.24 -5.69
CA ILE A 62 6.19 2.21 -5.72
C ILE A 62 5.75 2.77 -7.07
N GLN A 63 5.10 1.96 -7.88
CA GLN A 63 4.66 2.37 -9.21
C GLN A 63 3.30 3.06 -9.16
N SER A 64 2.92 3.68 -10.30
CA SER A 64 1.72 4.49 -10.43
C SER A 64 0.43 3.79 -10.01
N HIS A 65 -0.53 4.56 -9.51
CA HIS A 65 -1.88 4.13 -9.14
C HIS A 65 -1.90 3.11 -7.99
N SER A 66 -0.82 2.98 -7.22
CA SER A 66 -0.82 2.12 -6.04
C SER A 66 -1.50 2.82 -4.87
N PHE A 67 -2.27 2.07 -4.09
CA PHE A 67 -2.91 2.52 -2.86
C PHE A 67 -2.31 1.78 -1.67
N ILE A 68 -1.70 2.51 -0.74
CA ILE A 68 -1.07 1.98 0.46
C ILE A 68 -1.77 2.58 1.67
N CYS A 69 -2.65 1.80 2.29
CA CYS A 69 -3.45 2.23 3.45
C CYS A 69 -2.62 2.27 4.74
N SER A 70 -3.19 2.91 5.76
CA SER A 70 -2.61 2.94 7.11
C SER A 70 -2.31 1.54 7.65
N GLY A 71 -1.27 1.41 8.48
CA GLY A 71 -0.84 0.14 9.07
C GLY A 71 0.09 -0.71 8.18
N VAL A 72 0.51 -0.21 7.02
CA VAL A 72 1.43 -0.93 6.13
C VAL A 72 2.88 -0.54 6.42
N THR A 73 3.73 -1.55 6.58
CA THR A 73 5.20 -1.43 6.60
C THR A 73 5.78 -2.20 5.42
N ILE A 74 6.63 -1.54 4.64
CA ILE A 74 7.36 -2.12 3.51
C ILE A 74 8.84 -1.98 3.77
N GLU A 75 9.54 -3.09 3.89
CA GLU A 75 10.98 -3.13 4.11
C GLU A 75 11.76 -2.79 2.83
N ARG A 76 13.05 -2.54 2.99
CA ARG A 76 13.94 -2.06 1.92
C ARG A 76 13.93 -2.93 0.66
N GLY A 77 14.25 -2.31 -0.48
CA GLY A 77 14.49 -3.00 -1.76
C GLY A 77 13.23 -3.54 -2.43
N SER A 78 12.05 -3.34 -1.85
CA SER A 78 10.82 -3.91 -2.38
C SER A 78 10.27 -3.14 -3.59
N PHE A 79 9.64 -3.88 -4.51
CA PHE A 79 9.02 -3.38 -5.72
C PHE A 79 7.51 -3.58 -5.68
N ILE A 80 6.76 -2.50 -5.67
CA ILE A 80 5.30 -2.48 -5.72
C ILE A 80 4.89 -1.99 -7.10
N ALA A 81 4.38 -2.89 -7.93
CA ALA A 81 4.02 -2.58 -9.31
C ALA A 81 2.74 -1.74 -9.41
N HIS A 82 2.35 -1.41 -10.64
CA HIS A 82 1.22 -0.50 -10.92
C HIS A 82 -0.10 -1.01 -10.37
N GLY A 83 -0.87 -0.13 -9.73
CA GLY A 83 -2.24 -0.43 -9.30
C GLY A 83 -2.34 -1.48 -8.20
N VAL A 84 -1.28 -1.74 -7.45
CA VAL A 84 -1.35 -2.60 -6.26
C VAL A 84 -2.19 -1.91 -5.19
N CYS A 85 -3.10 -2.66 -4.57
CA CYS A 85 -4.00 -2.17 -3.54
C CYS A 85 -3.77 -2.92 -2.23
N PHE A 86 -3.47 -2.20 -1.16
CA PHE A 86 -3.45 -2.72 0.20
C PHE A 86 -4.76 -2.42 0.91
N THR A 87 -5.20 -3.34 1.77
CA THR A 87 -6.38 -3.17 2.62
C THR A 87 -6.01 -3.38 4.08
N ASN A 88 -6.70 -2.73 5.01
CA ASN A 88 -6.44 -2.83 6.46
C ASN A 88 -7.67 -3.26 7.26
N ASP A 89 -8.86 -3.26 6.68
CA ASP A 89 -10.09 -3.72 7.34
C ASP A 89 -10.57 -5.03 6.69
N LYS A 90 -10.75 -6.05 7.51
CA LYS A 90 -11.26 -7.38 7.11
C LYS A 90 -12.77 -7.50 7.22
N PHE A 91 -13.47 -6.44 7.60
CA PHE A 91 -14.92 -6.41 7.79
C PHE A 91 -15.44 -7.53 8.71
N VAL A 92 -14.75 -7.79 9.82
CA VAL A 92 -15.05 -8.90 10.75
C VAL A 92 -16.50 -8.85 11.24
N THR A 93 -17.06 -7.66 11.40
CA THR A 93 -18.46 -7.44 11.81
C THR A 93 -19.45 -7.37 10.64
N GLY A 94 -19.00 -7.60 9.42
CA GLY A 94 -19.79 -7.46 8.19
C GLY A 94 -19.93 -6.02 7.68
N LYS A 95 -19.23 -5.06 8.26
CA LYS A 95 -19.17 -3.64 7.86
C LYS A 95 -17.79 -3.06 8.17
N PRO A 96 -17.43 -1.93 7.50
CA PRO A 96 -16.20 -1.22 7.82
C PRO A 96 -16.17 -0.78 9.30
N SER A 97 -15.01 -0.92 9.96
CA SER A 97 -14.82 -0.35 11.28
C SER A 97 -14.57 1.16 11.18
N PRO A 98 -15.31 1.98 11.94
CA PRO A 98 -15.04 3.41 12.04
C PRO A 98 -13.82 3.72 12.91
N ASP A 99 -13.33 2.74 13.69
CA ASP A 99 -12.22 2.91 14.62
C ASP A 99 -10.92 2.42 13.97
N PRO A 100 -9.93 3.31 13.78
CA PRO A 100 -8.62 2.90 13.26
C PRO A 100 -7.89 1.86 14.11
N ASP A 101 -8.18 1.76 15.40
CA ASP A 101 -7.56 0.80 16.32
C ASP A 101 -8.02 -0.66 16.02
N ASP A 102 -9.10 -0.82 15.28
CA ASP A 102 -9.58 -2.13 14.81
C ASP A 102 -8.94 -2.58 13.50
N TRP A 103 -8.14 -1.72 12.85
CA TRP A 103 -7.52 -2.06 11.57
C TRP A 103 -6.28 -2.92 11.75
N ASP A 104 -6.15 -3.89 10.88
CA ASP A 104 -5.03 -4.83 10.90
C ASP A 104 -3.80 -4.27 10.16
N GLU A 105 -2.61 -4.68 10.60
CA GLU A 105 -1.34 -4.30 9.99
C GLU A 105 -0.91 -5.25 8.86
N THR A 106 -0.20 -4.69 7.89
CA THR A 106 0.50 -5.45 6.84
C THR A 106 2.01 -5.23 6.95
N TRP A 107 2.77 -6.31 6.86
CA TRP A 107 4.23 -6.23 6.83
C TRP A 107 4.79 -6.93 5.58
N ILE A 108 5.55 -6.17 4.79
CA ILE A 108 6.22 -6.65 3.59
C ILE A 108 7.72 -6.67 3.88
N GLY A 109 8.31 -7.85 3.80
CA GLY A 109 9.73 -8.06 4.03
C GLY A 109 10.62 -7.42 2.96
N GLU A 110 11.95 -7.56 3.14
CA GLU A 110 12.93 -7.03 2.21
C GLU A 110 12.86 -7.71 0.84
N ASP A 111 13.18 -6.96 -0.21
CA ASP A 111 13.32 -7.45 -1.60
C ASP A 111 12.10 -8.22 -2.12
N VAL A 112 10.90 -7.85 -1.65
CA VAL A 112 9.63 -8.42 -2.14
C VAL A 112 9.22 -7.72 -3.44
N SER A 113 8.77 -8.51 -4.43
CA SER A 113 8.21 -7.98 -5.68
C SER A 113 6.72 -8.29 -5.78
N ILE A 114 5.89 -7.25 -5.88
CA ILE A 114 4.43 -7.41 -6.01
C ILE A 114 3.99 -6.96 -7.40
N GLY A 115 3.42 -7.87 -8.16
CA GLY A 115 2.97 -7.67 -9.53
C GLY A 115 1.74 -6.75 -9.63
N SER A 116 1.59 -6.13 -10.81
CA SER A 116 0.54 -5.12 -11.08
C SER A 116 -0.86 -5.63 -10.76
N GLY A 117 -1.69 -4.77 -10.17
CA GLY A 117 -3.09 -5.05 -9.86
C GLY A 117 -3.30 -6.11 -8.77
N ALA A 118 -2.25 -6.50 -8.04
CA ALA A 118 -2.42 -7.38 -6.89
C ALA A 118 -3.14 -6.68 -5.74
N THR A 119 -3.93 -7.44 -4.98
CA THR A 119 -4.58 -6.98 -3.75
C THR A 119 -3.95 -7.70 -2.55
N ILE A 120 -3.52 -6.91 -1.57
CA ILE A 120 -2.84 -7.40 -0.38
C ILE A 120 -3.74 -7.14 0.84
N LEU A 121 -4.25 -8.20 1.44
CA LEU A 121 -4.95 -8.13 2.71
C LEU A 121 -3.94 -7.95 3.85
N PRO A 122 -4.41 -7.61 5.06
CA PRO A 122 -3.54 -7.58 6.25
C PRO A 122 -2.84 -8.92 6.48
N VAL A 123 -1.57 -8.99 6.08
CA VAL A 123 -0.74 -10.21 6.11
C VAL A 123 0.73 -9.86 6.31
N ARG A 124 1.53 -10.88 6.65
CA ARG A 124 2.98 -10.78 6.64
C ARG A 124 3.54 -11.53 5.42
N ILE A 125 4.35 -10.85 4.62
CA ILE A 125 5.01 -11.43 3.45
C ILE A 125 6.52 -11.53 3.72
N HIS A 126 7.05 -12.75 3.72
CA HIS A 126 8.47 -13.01 3.94
C HIS A 126 9.33 -12.34 2.85
N SER A 127 10.54 -11.92 3.24
CA SER A 127 11.53 -11.34 2.32
C SER A 127 11.79 -12.23 1.11
N GLY A 128 12.05 -11.62 -0.05
CA GLY A 128 12.34 -12.31 -1.30
C GLY A 128 11.15 -12.99 -1.96
N CYS A 129 9.92 -12.77 -1.51
CA CYS A 129 8.72 -13.28 -2.19
C CYS A 129 8.44 -12.52 -3.48
N VAL A 130 7.87 -13.23 -4.46
CA VAL A 130 7.33 -12.65 -5.70
C VAL A 130 5.83 -12.93 -5.77
N ILE A 131 5.04 -11.89 -5.92
CA ILE A 131 3.59 -11.98 -6.07
C ILE A 131 3.23 -11.72 -7.52
N GLY A 132 2.54 -12.65 -8.15
CA GLY A 132 2.09 -12.51 -9.55
C GLY A 132 1.07 -11.38 -9.72
N ALA A 133 1.03 -10.80 -10.92
CA ALA A 133 0.06 -9.76 -11.25
C ALA A 133 -1.39 -10.25 -11.05
N GLY A 134 -2.29 -9.37 -10.59
CA GLY A 134 -3.70 -9.67 -10.36
C GLY A 134 -3.98 -10.66 -9.22
N SER A 135 -2.99 -10.99 -8.41
CA SER A 135 -3.14 -11.93 -7.29
C SER A 135 -3.83 -11.30 -6.10
N VAL A 136 -4.51 -12.11 -5.28
CA VAL A 136 -5.09 -11.68 -4.01
C VAL A 136 -4.41 -12.45 -2.87
N VAL A 137 -3.57 -11.76 -2.09
CA VAL A 137 -2.87 -12.36 -0.94
C VAL A 137 -3.74 -12.25 0.29
N THR A 138 -4.24 -13.39 0.76
CA THR A 138 -5.22 -13.47 1.87
C THR A 138 -4.65 -14.10 3.14
N LYS A 139 -3.41 -14.57 3.12
CA LYS A 139 -2.74 -15.24 4.25
C LYS A 139 -1.24 -14.92 4.22
N ASP A 140 -0.60 -15.06 5.36
CA ASP A 140 0.84 -14.90 5.49
C ASP A 140 1.61 -15.82 4.54
N LEU A 141 2.66 -15.26 3.95
CA LEU A 141 3.62 -15.99 3.12
C LEU A 141 4.91 -16.13 3.92
N THR A 142 5.20 -17.34 4.38
CA THR A 142 6.25 -17.60 5.39
C THR A 142 7.59 -18.05 4.81
N SER A 143 7.70 -18.15 3.50
CA SER A 143 8.95 -18.56 2.84
C SER A 143 9.11 -17.91 1.47
N PRO A 144 10.34 -17.67 0.99
CA PRO A 144 10.59 -17.17 -0.34
C PRO A 144 9.97 -18.05 -1.41
N GLY A 145 9.39 -17.46 -2.42
CA GLY A 145 8.72 -18.19 -3.50
C GLY A 145 7.94 -17.28 -4.42
N ILE A 146 7.45 -17.83 -5.51
CA ILE A 146 6.51 -17.18 -6.43
C ILE A 146 5.11 -17.63 -6.07
N TYR A 147 4.27 -16.66 -5.72
CA TYR A 147 2.87 -16.88 -5.34
C TYR A 147 1.96 -16.17 -6.34
N ALA A 148 0.89 -16.80 -6.78
CA ALA A 148 -0.06 -16.17 -7.68
C ALA A 148 -1.48 -16.74 -7.53
N GLY A 149 -2.45 -16.03 -8.10
CA GLY A 149 -3.86 -16.40 -8.15
C GLY A 149 -4.75 -15.69 -7.13
N ASN A 150 -6.03 -16.04 -7.13
CA ASN A 150 -7.05 -15.55 -6.19
C ASN A 150 -7.79 -16.74 -5.55
N PRO A 151 -7.53 -17.07 -4.28
CA PRO A 151 -6.46 -16.54 -3.45
C PRO A 151 -5.06 -17.01 -3.91
N ALA A 152 -4.03 -16.21 -3.61
CA ALA A 152 -2.66 -16.53 -4.01
C ALA A 152 -2.17 -17.84 -3.39
N ARG A 153 -1.48 -18.65 -4.20
CA ARG A 153 -0.88 -19.92 -3.79
C ARG A 153 0.56 -20.01 -4.30
N LEU A 154 1.38 -20.76 -3.58
CA LEU A 154 2.76 -21.03 -4.00
C LEU A 154 2.76 -21.76 -5.33
N LEU A 155 3.39 -21.18 -6.35
CA LEU A 155 3.63 -21.81 -7.65
C LEU A 155 4.97 -22.54 -7.67
N ARG A 156 6.03 -21.92 -7.13
CA ARG A 156 7.35 -22.54 -6.98
C ARG A 156 8.18 -21.81 -5.92
N LYS A 157 9.13 -22.51 -5.31
CA LYS A 157 10.16 -21.94 -4.42
C LYS A 157 11.22 -21.18 -5.23
N LEU A 158 11.82 -20.17 -4.62
CA LEU A 158 13.00 -19.45 -5.11
C LEU A 158 14.24 -19.90 -4.39
#